data_83ed83e39ba20c29e5360a6b07ebf19f
#
_entry.id   83ed83e39ba20c29e5360a6b07ebf19f
#
_cell.length_a   1.000
_cell.length_b   1.000
_cell.length_c   1.000
_cell.angle_alpha   90.00
_cell.angle_beta   90.00
_cell.angle_gamma   90.00
#
_symmetry.space_group_name_H-M   'P 1'
#
loop_
_entity.id
_entity.type
_entity.pdbx_description
1 polymer ?
#
loop_
_entity_poly.entity_id
_entity_poly.type
_entity_poly.pdbx_seq_one_letter_code
_entity_poly.pdbx_strand_id
1 'polypeptide(L)'
;MCRQGLDGEGTAFLAAGGTVLVKELKEGEKLVVDSESVVAFENTVTFGVMPNVITTCCCGGEGLCNATFEGPGTVITQSMSFSKYVRVLSPPSGAYKQRMDRGLGEDTLDF
;
A
#
# COMPACT_ATOMS: atom_id res chain seq x y z
N MET A 1 -6.48 7.20 -1.21
CA MET A 1 -5.36 6.54 -1.91
C MET A 1 -4.96 7.38 -3.12
N CYS A 2 -3.70 7.76 -3.20
CA CYS A 2 -3.18 8.53 -4.33
C CYS A 2 -2.51 7.59 -5.32
N ARG A 3 -2.81 7.78 -6.61
CA ARG A 3 -2.20 7.04 -7.70
C ARG A 3 -1.39 7.98 -8.57
N GLN A 4 -0.26 7.51 -9.04
CA GLN A 4 0.54 8.21 -10.04
C GLN A 4 0.58 7.38 -11.32
N GLY A 5 0.32 8.01 -12.43
CA GLY A 5 0.48 7.38 -13.74
C GLY A 5 1.91 7.57 -14.25
N LEU A 6 2.46 6.49 -14.77
CA LEU A 6 3.71 6.51 -15.53
C LEU A 6 3.39 6.18 -16.97
N ASP A 7 3.77 7.07 -17.88
CA ASP A 7 3.57 6.90 -19.30
C ASP A 7 4.83 7.33 -20.05
N GLY A 8 5.17 6.58 -21.08
CA GLY A 8 6.34 6.85 -21.90
C GLY A 8 7.09 5.60 -22.30
N GLU A 9 8.14 5.80 -23.07
CA GLU A 9 9.06 4.75 -23.48
C GLU A 9 10.29 4.73 -22.57
N GLY A 10 10.65 3.57 -22.09
CA GLY A 10 11.82 3.40 -21.24
C GLY A 10 11.62 2.32 -20.19
N THR A 11 12.56 2.27 -19.27
CA THR A 11 12.54 1.30 -18.16
C THR A 11 12.27 2.03 -16.86
N ALA A 12 11.26 1.57 -16.11
CA ALA A 12 10.98 2.06 -14.79
C ALA A 12 11.45 1.07 -13.71
N PHE A 13 12.10 1.60 -12.68
CA PHE A 13 12.50 0.81 -11.51
C PHE A 13 11.54 1.08 -10.38
N LEU A 14 10.88 0.03 -9.91
CA LEU A 14 9.93 0.12 -8.80
C LEU A 14 10.53 -0.49 -7.54
N ALA A 15 10.44 0.23 -6.43
CA ALA A 15 10.84 -0.29 -5.13
C ALA A 15 9.62 -0.83 -4.38
N ALA A 16 9.79 -1.97 -3.77
CA ALA A 16 8.75 -2.63 -2.98
C ALA A 16 9.34 -3.22 -1.70
N GLY A 17 8.50 -3.39 -0.70
CA GLY A 17 8.88 -3.95 0.58
C GLY A 17 8.58 -5.44 0.69
N GLY A 18 9.53 -6.21 1.24
CA GLY A 18 9.39 -7.64 1.41
C GLY A 18 9.40 -8.42 0.11
N THR A 19 8.53 -9.41 0.01
CA THR A 19 8.41 -10.24 -1.20
C THR A 19 7.52 -9.56 -2.23
N VAL A 20 8.00 -9.51 -3.45
CA VAL A 20 7.24 -8.99 -4.58
C VAL A 20 6.52 -10.13 -5.28
N LEU A 21 5.23 -9.95 -5.51
CA LEU A 21 4.41 -10.88 -6.25
C LEU A 21 3.87 -10.19 -7.50
N VAL A 22 4.06 -10.83 -8.62
CA VAL A 22 3.52 -10.38 -9.90
C VAL A 22 2.39 -11.33 -10.30
N LYS A 23 1.19 -10.79 -10.44
CA LYS A 23 0.01 -11.55 -10.81
C LYS A 23 -0.53 -11.04 -12.14
N GLU A 24 -0.60 -11.92 -13.11
CA GLU A 24 -1.29 -11.66 -14.36
C GLU A 24 -2.76 -12.04 -14.21
N LEU A 25 -3.64 -11.09 -14.46
CA LEU A 25 -5.08 -11.29 -14.44
C LEU A 25 -5.58 -11.54 -15.86
N LYS A 26 -6.39 -12.58 -16.00
CA LYS A 26 -7.12 -12.86 -17.22
C LYS A 26 -8.35 -11.97 -17.33
N GLU A 27 -8.92 -11.89 -18.50
CA GLU A 27 -10.18 -11.18 -18.72
C GLU A 27 -11.28 -11.71 -17.80
N GLY A 28 -11.91 -10.82 -17.03
CA GLY A 28 -12.94 -11.17 -16.07
C GLY A 28 -12.42 -11.71 -14.73
N GLU A 29 -11.12 -11.94 -14.58
CA GLU A 29 -10.53 -12.37 -13.32
C GLU A 29 -10.45 -11.18 -12.34
N LYS A 30 -10.88 -11.41 -11.12
CA LYS A 30 -10.84 -10.41 -10.05
C LYS A 30 -9.82 -10.78 -8.98
N LEU A 31 -9.07 -9.79 -8.56
CA LEU A 31 -8.11 -9.89 -7.48
C LEU A 31 -8.45 -8.85 -6.41
N VAL A 32 -8.53 -9.30 -5.18
CA VAL A 32 -8.73 -8.41 -4.02
C VAL A 32 -7.50 -8.49 -3.15
N VAL A 33 -6.89 -7.36 -2.89
CA VAL A 33 -5.70 -7.24 -2.05
C VAL A 33 -5.83 -6.05 -1.12
N ASP A 34 -5.05 -6.07 -0.06
CA ASP A 34 -4.91 -4.91 0.82
C ASP A 34 -4.34 -3.72 0.02
N SER A 35 -4.96 -2.57 0.15
CA SER A 35 -4.55 -1.37 -0.57
C SER A 35 -3.09 -0.96 -0.29
N GLU A 36 -2.59 -1.26 0.90
CA GLU A 36 -1.19 -1.00 1.25
C GLU A 36 -0.21 -1.95 0.59
N SER A 37 -0.69 -3.10 0.12
CA SER A 37 0.15 -4.11 -0.53
C SER A 37 0.30 -3.90 -2.03
N VAL A 38 -0.38 -2.92 -2.60
CA VAL A 38 -0.31 -2.63 -4.04
C VAL A 38 0.94 -1.81 -4.33
N VAL A 39 1.74 -2.27 -5.28
CA VAL A 39 2.90 -1.52 -5.79
C VAL A 39 2.55 -0.82 -7.09
N ALA A 40 2.12 -1.58 -8.08
CA ALA A 40 1.80 -1.06 -9.41
C ALA A 40 0.82 -1.98 -10.13
N PHE A 41 0.17 -1.48 -11.14
CA PHE A 41 -0.68 -2.27 -12.02
C PHE A 41 -0.76 -1.60 -13.40
N GLU A 42 -1.03 -2.40 -14.41
CA GLU A 42 -1.21 -1.90 -15.76
C GLU A 42 -2.51 -1.10 -15.89
N ASN A 43 -2.51 -0.15 -16.79
CA ASN A 43 -3.68 0.70 -17.05
C ASN A 43 -4.86 -0.05 -17.68
N THR A 44 -4.62 -1.24 -18.21
CA THR A 44 -5.66 -2.14 -18.73
C THR A 44 -6.48 -2.79 -17.63
N VAL A 45 -5.96 -2.81 -16.39
CA VAL A 45 -6.63 -3.35 -15.23
C VAL A 45 -7.61 -2.34 -14.65
N THR A 46 -8.84 -2.75 -14.43
CA THR A 46 -9.84 -1.92 -13.77
C THR A 46 -9.61 -1.93 -12.26
N PHE A 47 -9.42 -0.75 -11.70
CA PHE A 47 -9.17 -0.57 -10.28
C PHE A 47 -10.44 -0.12 -9.56
N GLY A 48 -10.74 -0.77 -8.44
CA GLY A 48 -11.80 -0.37 -7.53
C GLY A 48 -11.34 -0.42 -6.08
N VAL A 49 -12.04 0.24 -5.22
CA VAL A 49 -11.83 0.19 -3.77
C VAL A 49 -13.09 -0.36 -3.13
N MET A 50 -12.95 -1.43 -2.37
CA MET A 50 -14.02 -1.94 -1.54
C MET A 50 -13.78 -1.55 -0.08
N PRO A 51 -14.58 -0.66 0.48
CA PRO A 51 -14.56 -0.44 1.92
C PRO A 51 -15.17 -1.67 2.61
N ASN A 52 -14.40 -2.32 3.45
CA ASN A 52 -14.90 -3.46 4.24
C ASN A 52 -15.99 -3.02 5.23
N VAL A 53 -15.89 -1.80 5.70
CA VAL A 53 -16.93 -1.15 6.51
C VAL A 53 -16.92 0.32 6.12
N ILE A 54 -18.08 0.84 5.79
CA ILE A 54 -18.28 2.20 5.25
C ILE A 54 -17.66 3.30 6.14
N THR A 55 -17.56 3.08 7.44
CA THR A 55 -17.02 4.05 8.39
C THR A 55 -15.54 3.90 8.68
N THR A 56 -14.95 2.73 8.44
CA THR A 56 -13.57 2.42 8.84
C THR A 56 -12.55 2.80 7.80
N CYS A 57 -12.93 2.81 6.53
CA CYS A 57 -12.02 3.05 5.43
C CYS A 57 -11.59 4.52 5.31
N CYS A 58 -12.49 5.46 5.60
CA CYS A 58 -12.23 6.89 5.43
C CYS A 58 -11.78 7.59 6.70
N CYS A 59 -12.13 7.07 7.87
CA CYS A 59 -11.97 7.74 9.15
C CYS A 59 -11.24 6.90 10.21
N GLY A 60 -11.15 5.60 9.99
CA GLY A 60 -10.42 4.71 10.89
C GLY A 60 -8.93 4.75 10.60
N GLY A 61 -8.11 5.03 11.57
CA GLY A 61 -6.65 5.02 11.46
C GLY A 61 -6.03 3.68 11.13
N GLU A 62 -6.82 2.65 10.95
CA GLU A 62 -6.37 1.27 10.70
C GLU A 62 -6.23 0.93 9.21
N GLY A 63 -6.70 1.78 8.30
CA GLY A 63 -6.42 1.69 6.87
C GLY A 63 -6.84 0.40 6.18
N LEU A 64 -7.90 -0.22 6.62
CA LEU A 64 -8.37 -1.50 6.08
C LEU A 64 -9.23 -1.31 4.83
N CYS A 65 -8.67 -0.71 3.80
CA CYS A 65 -9.30 -0.67 2.49
C CYS A 65 -8.75 -1.80 1.63
N ASN A 66 -9.63 -2.54 1.02
CA ASN A 66 -9.25 -3.52 0.01
C ASN A 66 -9.30 -2.89 -1.37
N ALA A 67 -8.24 -3.08 -2.11
CA ALA A 67 -8.18 -2.75 -3.51
C ALA A 67 -8.66 -3.93 -4.34
N THR A 68 -9.55 -3.66 -5.28
CA THR A 68 -10.07 -4.67 -6.20
C THR A 68 -9.52 -4.39 -7.58
N PHE A 69 -9.00 -5.41 -8.20
CA PHE A 69 -8.49 -5.37 -9.56
C PHE A 69 -9.26 -6.34 -10.44
N GLU A 70 -9.64 -5.89 -11.61
CA GLU A 70 -10.28 -6.71 -12.62
C GLU A 70 -9.48 -6.65 -13.90
N GLY A 71 -9.02 -7.81 -14.37
CA GLY A 71 -8.20 -7.92 -15.58
C GLY A 71 -8.94 -7.58 -16.87
N PRO A 72 -8.25 -7.63 -18.00
CA PRO A 72 -6.93 -8.23 -18.17
C PRO A 72 -5.77 -7.29 -17.83
N GLY A 73 -4.66 -7.83 -17.35
CA GLY A 73 -3.43 -7.08 -17.11
C GLY A 73 -2.63 -7.60 -15.93
N THR A 74 -1.53 -6.95 -15.64
CA THR A 74 -0.59 -7.35 -14.59
C THR A 74 -0.75 -6.45 -13.37
N VAL A 75 -0.75 -7.07 -12.19
CA VAL A 75 -0.76 -6.39 -10.90
C VAL A 75 0.47 -6.82 -10.10
N ILE A 76 1.20 -5.86 -9.57
CA ILE A 76 2.38 -6.08 -8.75
C ILE A 76 2.03 -5.73 -7.31
N THR A 77 2.26 -6.68 -6.42
CA THR A 77 1.98 -6.53 -5.00
C THR A 77 3.23 -6.79 -4.16
N GLN A 78 3.23 -6.25 -2.95
CA GLN A 78 4.29 -6.42 -1.97
C GLN A 78 3.74 -7.05 -0.70
N SER A 79 4.56 -7.86 -0.04
CA SER A 79 4.16 -8.50 1.21
C SER A 79 4.18 -7.57 2.42
N MET A 80 5.00 -6.52 2.38
CA MET A 80 5.15 -5.61 3.50
C MET A 80 5.28 -4.16 3.01
N SER A 81 4.26 -3.37 3.24
CA SER A 81 4.32 -1.93 3.02
C SER A 81 5.23 -1.27 4.05
N PHE A 82 5.72 -0.08 3.71
CA PHE A 82 6.54 0.70 4.63
C PHE A 82 5.81 0.97 5.96
N SER A 83 4.53 1.25 5.92
CA SER A 83 3.69 1.44 7.11
C SER A 83 3.65 0.21 8.01
N LYS A 84 3.49 -0.96 7.42
CA LYS A 84 3.52 -2.23 8.16
C LYS A 84 4.91 -2.51 8.74
N TYR A 85 5.94 -2.23 7.99
CA TYR A 85 7.33 -2.39 8.43
C TYR A 85 7.63 -1.51 9.66
N VAL A 86 7.27 -0.24 9.58
CA VAL A 86 7.44 0.69 10.71
C VAL A 86 6.64 0.23 11.92
N ARG A 87 5.42 -0.24 11.72
CA ARG A 87 4.57 -0.75 12.80
C ARG A 87 5.16 -1.97 13.51
N VAL A 88 5.74 -2.89 12.75
CA VAL A 88 6.40 -4.08 13.32
C VAL A 88 7.66 -3.72 14.09
N LEU A 89 8.43 -2.76 13.62
CA LEU A 89 9.67 -2.32 14.27
C LEU A 89 9.44 -1.32 15.41
N SER A 90 8.26 -0.75 15.51
CA SER A 90 7.93 0.19 16.58
C SER A 90 7.82 -0.54 17.92
N PRO A 91 8.43 -0.02 18.98
CA PRO A 91 8.29 -0.60 20.30
C PRO A 91 6.84 -0.52 20.76
N PRO A 92 6.38 -1.47 21.62
CA PRO A 92 4.98 -1.52 22.04
C PRO A 92 4.54 -0.21 22.69
N SER A 93 3.58 0.35 22.08
CA SER A 93 2.60 1.39 22.37
C SER A 93 2.92 2.60 23.26
N GLY A 94 3.69 2.50 24.29
CA GLY A 94 3.89 3.64 25.20
C GLY A 94 5.10 4.50 24.86
N ALA A 95 6.19 3.87 24.55
CA ALA A 95 7.47 4.52 24.32
C ALA A 95 7.54 5.30 23.01
N TYR A 96 6.83 4.82 21.98
CA TYR A 96 6.83 5.47 20.68
C TYR A 96 6.02 6.76 20.67
N LYS A 97 4.87 6.75 21.33
CA LYS A 97 4.02 7.94 21.41
C LYS A 97 4.69 9.04 22.24
N GLN A 98 5.34 8.68 23.32
CA GLN A 98 6.13 9.64 24.13
C GLN A 98 7.32 10.19 23.37
N ARG A 99 7.93 9.39 22.50
CA ARG A 99 9.07 9.83 21.71
C ARG A 99 8.67 10.79 20.60
N MET A 100 7.53 10.55 19.98
CA MET A 100 6.97 11.49 19.00
C MET A 100 6.55 12.81 19.64
N ASP A 101 5.90 12.76 20.80
CA ASP A 101 5.47 13.97 21.50
C ASP A 101 6.64 14.80 22.01
N ARG A 102 7.78 14.18 22.31
CA ARG A 102 8.99 14.88 22.74
C ARG A 102 9.90 15.34 21.62
N GLY A 103 9.80 14.66 20.49
CA GLY A 103 10.76 14.79 19.42
C GLY A 103 10.30 15.57 18.21
N LEU A 104 9.17 16.23 18.28
CA LEU A 104 8.58 16.93 17.14
C LEU A 104 9.45 18.01 16.50
N GLY A 105 10.60 18.30 17.03
CA GLY A 105 11.51 19.24 16.42
C GLY A 105 12.92 18.72 16.17
N GLU A 106 13.32 17.66 16.84
CA GLU A 106 14.74 17.28 16.85
C GLU A 106 15.00 15.87 16.33
N ASP A 107 14.06 14.95 16.48
CA ASP A 107 14.28 13.53 16.17
C ASP A 107 13.63 13.05 14.89
N THR A 108 13.13 13.92 14.07
CA THR A 108 12.53 13.59 12.79
C THR A 108 13.51 13.02 11.77
N LEU A 109 14.77 13.04 12.07
CA LEU A 109 15.85 12.57 11.21
C LEU A 109 16.45 11.24 11.64
N ASP A 110 16.04 10.70 12.76
CA ASP A 110 16.53 9.43 13.29
C ASP A 110 15.70 8.26 12.76
N PHE A 111 15.90 7.96 11.52
CA PHE A 111 15.33 6.80 10.86
C PHE A 111 16.35 5.70 10.71
#